data_9a28ed9ef0758614db52f4a6d78c28fe
#
_entry.id   9a28ed9ef0758614db52f4a6d78c28fe
#
_cell.length_a   1.000
_cell.length_b   1.000
_cell.length_c   1.000
_cell.angle_alpha   90.00
_cell.angle_beta   90.00
_cell.angle_gamma   90.00
#
_symmetry.space_group_name_H-M   'P 1'
#
loop_
_entity.id
_entity.type
_entity.pdbx_description
1 polymer ?
#
loop_
_entity_poly.entity_id
_entity_poly.type
_entity_poly.pdbx_seq_one_letter_code
_entity_poly.pdbx_strand_id
1 'polypeptide(L)'
;MKTGNNFCTIERFKKIFLESTAGEFELNFTNTTDLYMINKEDDKYVFLKCNSDLPVLYFSDLEELLEFGNLEGFNVISNWQYLWAIVIDGTYDFDEYCERFL
;
A
#
# COMPACT_ATOMS: atom_id res chain seq x y z
N MET A 1 -12.46 3.19 21.45
CA MET A 1 -11.68 3.42 20.26
C MET A 1 -11.31 2.11 19.57
N LYS A 2 -11.29 2.10 18.27
CA LYS A 2 -10.92 0.92 17.53
C LYS A 2 -9.46 0.60 17.67
N THR A 3 -9.15 -0.62 17.96
CA THR A 3 -7.76 -1.05 18.01
C THR A 3 -7.32 -1.72 16.72
N GLY A 4 -8.24 -2.32 16.01
CA GLY A 4 -7.96 -2.90 14.72
C GLY A 4 -8.32 -1.95 13.61
N ASN A 5 -7.92 -2.27 12.41
CA ASN A 5 -8.22 -1.45 11.25
C ASN A 5 -9.40 -2.03 10.48
N ASN A 6 -10.45 -1.24 10.36
CA ASN A 6 -11.61 -1.58 9.53
C ASN A 6 -11.62 -0.81 8.22
N PHE A 7 -10.52 -0.14 7.92
CA PHE A 7 -10.45 0.65 6.69
C PHE A 7 -10.59 -0.24 5.47
N CYS A 8 -9.81 -1.33 5.44
CA CYS A 8 -9.76 -2.17 4.26
C CYS A 8 -9.13 -3.52 4.63
N THR A 9 -9.74 -4.61 4.20
CA THR A 9 -9.10 -5.92 4.40
C THR A 9 -7.97 -6.09 3.39
N ILE A 10 -7.03 -6.97 3.71
CA ILE A 10 -5.93 -7.28 2.80
C ILE A 10 -6.47 -7.86 1.49
N GLU A 11 -7.48 -8.70 1.56
CA GLU A 11 -8.11 -9.29 0.37
C GLU A 11 -8.72 -8.22 -0.53
N ARG A 12 -9.42 -7.27 0.08
CA ARG A 12 -10.01 -6.18 -0.69
C ARG A 12 -8.93 -5.31 -1.33
N PHE A 13 -7.89 -5.01 -0.59
CA PHE A 13 -6.77 -4.24 -1.12
C PHE A 13 -6.14 -4.95 -2.32
N LYS A 14 -5.86 -6.24 -2.19
CA LYS A 14 -5.26 -7.00 -3.29
C LYS A 14 -6.13 -6.97 -4.54
N LYS A 15 -7.43 -7.17 -4.35
CA LYS A 15 -8.39 -7.16 -5.46
C LYS A 15 -8.37 -5.80 -6.18
N ILE A 16 -8.53 -4.72 -5.42
CA ILE A 16 -8.57 -3.38 -5.98
C ILE A 16 -7.24 -3.03 -6.66
N PHE A 17 -6.12 -3.34 -6.00
CA PHE A 17 -4.80 -3.05 -6.53
C PHE A 17 -4.56 -3.76 -7.86
N LEU A 18 -4.92 -5.04 -7.94
CA LEU A 18 -4.69 -5.83 -9.16
C LEU A 18 -5.64 -5.46 -10.27
N GLU A 19 -6.87 -5.06 -9.96
CA GLU A 19 -7.87 -4.70 -10.97
C GLU A 19 -7.69 -3.27 -11.48
N SER A 20 -7.07 -2.41 -10.70
CA SER A 20 -6.94 -1.00 -11.08
C SER A 20 -5.89 -0.80 -12.17
N THR A 21 -6.03 0.30 -12.90
CA THR A 21 -5.00 0.74 -13.85
C THR A 21 -4.05 1.74 -13.21
N ALA A 22 -4.31 2.13 -11.96
CA ALA A 22 -3.45 3.06 -11.23
C ALA A 22 -2.09 2.43 -10.94
N GLY A 23 -1.05 3.25 -10.90
CA GLY A 23 0.31 2.79 -10.69
C GLY A 23 0.86 2.99 -9.29
N GLU A 24 0.30 3.93 -8.53
CA GLU A 24 0.88 4.32 -7.23
C GLU A 24 -0.16 4.29 -6.12
N PHE A 25 0.13 3.54 -5.06
CA PHE A 25 -0.73 3.46 -3.88
C PHE A 25 0.07 3.89 -2.67
N GLU A 26 -0.26 5.07 -2.14
CA GLU A 26 0.41 5.60 -0.95
C GLU A 26 -0.34 5.17 0.30
N LEU A 27 0.36 4.48 1.19
CA LEU A 27 -0.22 3.91 2.40
C LEU A 27 0.07 4.79 3.61
N ASN A 28 -0.98 5.10 4.34
CA ASN A 28 -0.89 5.95 5.54
C ASN A 28 -1.26 5.14 6.77
N PHE A 29 -0.35 5.09 7.75
CA PHE A 29 -0.51 4.28 8.97
C PHE A 29 -0.58 5.19 10.20
N THR A 30 -1.41 4.82 11.16
CA THR A 30 -1.58 5.63 12.38
C THR A 30 -0.39 5.54 13.33
N ASN A 31 0.43 4.51 13.21
CA ASN A 31 1.57 4.30 14.12
C ASN A 31 2.88 4.88 13.62
N THR A 32 2.86 5.60 12.51
CA THR A 32 4.06 6.28 12.01
C THR A 32 3.65 7.49 11.18
N THR A 33 4.54 8.48 11.11
CA THR A 33 4.36 9.61 10.20
C THR A 33 5.02 9.36 8.85
N ASP A 34 5.77 8.28 8.73
CA ASP A 34 6.38 7.92 7.45
C ASP A 34 5.33 7.42 6.47
N LEU A 35 5.55 7.70 5.20
CA LEU A 35 4.65 7.27 4.14
C LEU A 35 5.34 6.17 3.34
N TYR A 36 4.58 5.14 3.03
CA TYR A 36 5.07 4.03 2.23
C TYR A 36 4.20 3.89 0.99
N MET A 37 4.79 3.41 -0.10
CA MET A 37 4.06 3.21 -1.34
C MET A 37 4.21 1.81 -1.84
N ILE A 38 3.14 1.30 -2.43
CA ILE A 38 3.16 0.07 -3.23
C ILE A 38 2.79 0.48 -4.64
N ASN A 39 3.70 0.25 -5.58
CA ASN A 39 3.53 0.68 -6.97
C ASN A 39 3.56 -0.50 -7.92
N LYS A 40 2.92 -0.33 -9.07
CA LYS A 40 3.06 -1.26 -10.19
C LYS A 40 4.00 -0.63 -11.21
N GLU A 41 5.03 -1.38 -11.62
CA GLU A 41 5.96 -0.94 -12.65
C GLU A 41 6.18 -2.08 -13.60
N ASP A 42 5.61 -1.99 -14.80
CA ASP A 42 5.64 -3.04 -15.79
C ASP A 42 5.09 -4.34 -15.19
N ASP A 43 5.89 -5.39 -15.09
CA ASP A 43 5.49 -6.65 -14.51
C ASP A 43 6.02 -6.86 -13.09
N LYS A 44 6.42 -5.77 -12.42
CA LYS A 44 6.97 -5.82 -11.07
C LYS A 44 6.08 -5.06 -10.10
N TYR A 45 6.20 -5.43 -8.83
CA TYR A 45 5.56 -4.72 -7.74
C TYR A 45 6.64 -4.11 -6.87
N VAL A 46 6.45 -2.86 -6.48
CA VAL A 46 7.51 -2.07 -5.86
C VAL A 46 7.06 -1.60 -4.49
N PHE A 47 7.92 -1.75 -3.49
CA PHE A 47 7.69 -1.26 -2.15
C PHE A 47 8.75 -0.24 -1.81
N LEU A 48 8.34 0.96 -1.39
CA LEU A 48 9.29 2.01 -1.08
C LEU A 48 8.79 2.87 0.09
N LYS A 49 9.73 3.54 0.74
CA LYS A 49 9.44 4.54 1.75
C LYS A 49 9.64 5.92 1.12
N CYS A 50 8.62 6.76 1.18
CA CYS A 50 8.64 8.08 0.56
C CYS A 50 9.66 8.99 1.24
N ASN A 51 10.27 9.88 0.46
CA ASN A 51 11.23 10.87 0.97
C ASN A 51 12.36 10.24 1.78
N SER A 52 12.92 9.16 1.26
CA SER A 52 13.91 8.37 1.97
C SER A 52 14.99 7.94 1.00
N ASP A 53 16.20 7.72 1.53
CA ASP A 53 17.32 7.19 0.77
C ASP A 53 17.35 5.66 0.78
N LEU A 54 16.36 5.02 1.37
CA LEU A 54 16.31 3.56 1.42
C LEU A 54 16.14 2.97 0.02
N PRO A 55 16.73 1.81 -0.24
CA PRO A 55 16.55 1.16 -1.53
C PRO A 55 15.08 0.82 -1.78
N VAL A 56 14.68 0.92 -3.02
CA VAL A 56 13.36 0.47 -3.45
C VAL A 56 13.41 -1.04 -3.62
N LEU A 57 12.39 -1.74 -3.13
CA LEU A 57 12.33 -3.20 -3.20
C LEU A 57 11.40 -3.63 -4.32
N TYR A 58 11.86 -4.61 -5.12
CA TYR A 58 11.11 -5.13 -6.26
C TYR A 58 10.71 -6.56 -6.02
N PHE A 59 9.45 -6.88 -6.35
CA PHE A 59 8.91 -8.23 -6.20
C PHE A 59 8.18 -8.65 -7.47
N SER A 60 8.18 -9.96 -7.75
CA SER A 60 7.50 -10.48 -8.93
C SER A 60 6.01 -10.72 -8.69
N ASP A 61 5.57 -10.78 -7.44
CA ASP A 61 4.13 -10.82 -7.16
C ASP A 61 3.78 -10.04 -5.89
N LEU A 62 2.51 -9.67 -5.79
CA LEU A 62 2.02 -8.84 -4.70
C LEU A 62 2.06 -9.56 -3.35
N GLU A 63 1.82 -10.87 -3.35
CA GLU A 63 1.87 -11.66 -2.12
C GLU A 63 3.26 -11.61 -1.49
N GLU A 64 4.30 -11.76 -2.30
CA GLU A 64 5.68 -11.66 -1.82
C GLU A 64 5.95 -10.28 -1.22
N LEU A 65 5.51 -9.24 -1.91
CA LEU A 65 5.72 -7.88 -1.44
C LEU A 65 5.07 -7.69 -0.07
N LEU A 66 3.82 -8.11 0.07
CA LEU A 66 3.07 -7.92 1.31
C LEU A 66 3.69 -8.69 2.46
N GLU A 67 4.14 -9.93 2.21
CA GLU A 67 4.71 -10.78 3.25
C GLU A 67 6.15 -10.42 3.60
N PHE A 68 6.98 -10.18 2.60
CA PHE A 68 8.41 -10.08 2.79
C PHE A 68 8.98 -8.68 2.62
N GLY A 69 8.18 -7.73 2.12
CA GLY A 69 8.63 -6.36 2.00
C GLY A 69 8.94 -5.77 3.37
N ASN A 70 10.19 -5.35 3.56
CA ASN A 70 10.63 -4.82 4.84
C ASN A 70 11.62 -3.69 4.60
N LEU A 71 11.28 -2.50 5.11
CA LEU A 71 12.14 -1.33 5.01
C LEU A 71 12.44 -0.85 6.43
N GLU A 72 13.65 -1.09 6.89
CA GLU A 72 14.11 -0.73 8.23
C GLU A 72 13.18 -1.26 9.33
N GLY A 73 12.74 -2.50 9.18
CA GLY A 73 11.88 -3.13 10.17
C GLY A 73 10.39 -2.88 9.94
N PHE A 74 10.02 -2.09 8.93
CA PHE A 74 8.61 -1.86 8.63
C PHE A 74 8.13 -2.82 7.56
N ASN A 75 7.17 -3.67 7.93
CA ASN A 75 6.54 -4.64 7.04
C ASN A 75 5.05 -4.32 6.95
N VAL A 76 4.50 -4.40 5.73
CA VAL A 76 3.11 -3.97 5.48
C VAL A 76 2.10 -4.84 6.24
N ILE A 77 2.22 -6.15 6.12
CA ILE A 77 1.27 -7.08 6.76
C ILE A 77 1.26 -6.89 8.28
N SER A 78 2.44 -6.77 8.88
CA SER A 78 2.57 -6.62 10.33
C SER A 78 1.95 -5.33 10.84
N ASN A 79 1.78 -4.34 9.98
CA ASN A 79 1.25 -3.04 10.35
C ASN A 79 -0.13 -2.77 9.75
N TRP A 80 -0.73 -3.74 9.10
CA TRP A 80 -2.00 -3.54 8.40
C TRP A 80 -3.10 -2.99 9.29
N GLN A 81 -3.13 -3.40 10.54
CA GLN A 81 -4.13 -2.93 11.50
C GLN A 81 -4.06 -1.41 11.73
N TYR A 82 -2.93 -0.78 11.40
CA TYR A 82 -2.74 0.66 11.58
C TYR A 82 -2.98 1.47 10.31
N LEU A 83 -3.27 0.80 9.20
CA LEU A 83 -3.56 1.49 7.94
C LEU A 83 -4.89 2.23 8.07
N TRP A 84 -4.90 3.52 7.74
CA TRP A 84 -6.14 4.30 7.85
C TRP A 84 -6.51 5.03 6.57
N ALA A 85 -5.60 5.15 5.62
CA ALA A 85 -5.87 5.82 4.35
C ALA A 85 -4.94 5.30 3.26
N ILE A 86 -5.45 5.27 2.04
CA ILE A 86 -4.66 4.98 0.85
C ILE A 86 -4.96 6.09 -0.15
N VAL A 87 -3.91 6.73 -0.68
CA VAL A 87 -4.04 7.74 -1.73
C VAL A 87 -3.55 7.13 -3.03
N ILE A 88 -4.38 7.18 -4.06
CA ILE A 88 -4.09 6.54 -5.34
C ILE A 88 -3.68 7.60 -6.36
N ASP A 89 -2.52 7.38 -6.98
CA ASP A 89 -1.92 8.27 -7.99
C ASP A 89 -1.81 9.71 -7.52
N GLY A 90 -1.60 9.90 -6.21
CA GLY A 90 -1.42 11.22 -5.62
C GLY A 90 -2.66 12.09 -5.61
N THR A 91 -3.81 11.58 -6.05
CA THR A 91 -5.01 12.40 -6.27
C THR A 91 -6.26 11.85 -5.58
N TYR A 92 -6.50 10.55 -5.68
CA TYR A 92 -7.76 9.97 -5.25
C TYR A 92 -7.59 9.21 -3.94
N ASP A 93 -8.53 9.40 -2.99
CA ASP A 93 -8.54 8.48 -1.88
C ASP A 93 -9.15 7.14 -2.33
N PHE A 94 -8.97 6.12 -1.51
CA PHE A 94 -9.28 4.74 -1.89
C PHE A 94 -10.75 4.56 -2.27
N ASP A 95 -11.66 5.07 -1.44
CA ASP A 95 -13.10 4.90 -1.68
C ASP A 95 -13.54 5.68 -2.92
N GLU A 96 -13.04 6.89 -3.07
CA GLU A 96 -13.34 7.70 -4.25
C GLU A 96 -12.92 7.00 -5.53
N TYR A 97 -11.72 6.42 -5.51
CA TYR A 97 -11.22 5.71 -6.69
C TYR A 97 -12.10 4.51 -7.03
N CYS A 98 -12.49 3.74 -6.02
CA CYS A 98 -13.35 2.58 -6.22
C CYS A 98 -14.70 2.99 -6.82
N GLU A 99 -15.28 4.10 -6.35
CA GLU A 99 -16.56 4.56 -6.87
C GLU A 99 -16.45 5.05 -8.31
N ARG A 100 -15.35 5.70 -8.67
CA ARG A 100 -15.21 6.31 -9.99
C ARG A 100 -14.75 5.35 -11.07
N PHE A 101 -13.88 4.42 -10.75
CA PHE A 101 -13.17 3.65 -11.76
C PHE A 101 -13.41 2.14 -11.68
N LEU A 102 -14.01 1.70 -10.62
CA LEU A 102 -14.28 0.28 -10.43
C LEU A 102 -15.76 0.06 -10.07
#